data_eecce9b3b5e6f5182d907e403668ca3c
#
_entry.id   eecce9b3b5e6f5182d907e403668ca3c
#
_cell.length_a   1.000
_cell.length_b   1.000
_cell.length_c   1.000
_cell.angle_alpha   90.00
_cell.angle_beta   90.00
_cell.angle_gamma   90.00
#
_symmetry.space_group_name_H-M   'P 1'
#
loop_
_entity.id
_entity.type
_entity.pdbx_description
1 polymer ?
#
loop_
_entity_poly.entity_id
_entity_poly.type
_entity_poly.pdbx_seq_one_letter_code
_entity_poly.pdbx_strand_id
1 'polypeptide(L)'
;MPQEETKLRDGRIVRTETPLNLEMPFSTADSFITPTKSFYVRTHFPIPAIDRNAWWLYVEGEVEKPFSINYEELVTIEPVTAPVTLECAGNNRNFLEPKVKGVQWHLGAVGTAEWTGVPLSVVLDRATLKPNAHEVVLEGADFGTLQDPKSPPGEFKFARSIPLEKARRDVLLAYKMNGEDLPPEHGFPLRAIVPGWYAMASVKWLQRIIIIDRPFTGYYQTIDYAYWHRTEYAHWQRGENIAELRPLSEMQVKAEIARPGEGEAVPLNTKVRVSGAAWACDAEIAKVELSTDAGATWNDAKLLGESNSNAWRLWEFDWLTPLQPGKQTLIARATDSLGRTQPLHRDPDRETYMINHLLPIEVEVR
;
A
#
# COMPACT_ATOMS: atom_id res chain seq x y z
N MET A 1 28.15 -3.64 14.84
CA MET A 1 28.21 -4.40 13.58
C MET A 1 28.50 -3.40 12.47
N PRO A 2 29.31 -3.70 11.43
CA PRO A 2 29.48 -2.77 10.32
C PRO A 2 28.10 -2.49 9.73
N GLN A 3 27.77 -1.21 9.51
CA GLN A 3 26.59 -0.83 8.74
C GLN A 3 26.78 -1.45 7.35
N GLU A 4 25.92 -2.39 6.96
CA GLU A 4 25.87 -2.86 5.59
C GLU A 4 25.59 -1.63 4.70
N GLU A 5 26.47 -1.41 3.74
CA GLU A 5 26.36 -0.29 2.80
C GLU A 5 25.02 -0.40 2.07
N THR A 6 24.14 0.56 2.27
CA THR A 6 22.78 0.54 1.69
C THR A 6 22.89 0.58 0.17
N LYS A 7 22.62 -0.54 -0.50
CA LYS A 7 22.64 -0.63 -1.97
C LYS A 7 21.50 0.19 -2.55
N LEU A 8 21.84 1.10 -3.47
CA LEU A 8 20.88 1.93 -4.19
C LEU A 8 20.76 1.50 -5.65
N ARG A 9 19.54 1.59 -6.19
CA ARG A 9 19.24 1.48 -7.62
C ARG A 9 18.30 2.62 -8.01
N ASP A 10 18.74 3.50 -8.90
CA ASP A 10 18.00 4.69 -9.34
C ASP A 10 17.52 5.57 -8.16
N GLY A 11 18.34 5.70 -7.12
CA GLY A 11 18.01 6.44 -5.89
C GLY A 11 17.11 5.70 -4.90
N ARG A 12 16.60 4.51 -5.24
CA ARG A 12 15.79 3.64 -4.37
C ARG A 12 16.66 2.65 -3.61
N ILE A 13 16.26 2.30 -2.41
CA ILE A 13 16.94 1.31 -1.56
C ILE A 13 16.59 -0.09 -2.06
N VAL A 14 17.59 -0.91 -2.38
CA VAL A 14 17.40 -2.29 -2.78
C VAL A 14 17.13 -3.15 -1.54
N ARG A 15 15.93 -3.71 -1.43
CA ARG A 15 15.56 -4.65 -0.37
C ARG A 15 15.80 -6.10 -0.80
N THR A 16 15.51 -6.44 -2.04
CA THR A 16 15.88 -7.71 -2.68
C THR A 16 16.09 -7.50 -4.18
N GLU A 17 17.00 -8.29 -4.77
CA GLU A 17 17.28 -8.27 -6.21
C GLU A 17 16.37 -9.24 -6.98
N THR A 18 16.06 -10.38 -6.37
CA THR A 18 15.26 -11.44 -6.99
C THR A 18 14.36 -12.09 -5.93
N PRO A 19 13.04 -11.90 -6.05
CA PRO A 19 12.37 -10.94 -6.93
C PRO A 19 12.71 -9.50 -6.56
N LEU A 20 12.62 -8.58 -7.54
CA LEU A 20 13.02 -7.19 -7.36
C LEU A 20 12.10 -6.45 -6.38
N ASN A 21 12.68 -5.89 -5.32
CA ASN A 21 11.97 -5.06 -4.36
C ASN A 21 12.81 -3.82 -4.03
N LEU A 22 12.27 -2.65 -4.35
CA LEU A 22 12.92 -1.35 -4.18
C LEU A 22 12.07 -0.47 -3.30
N GLU A 23 12.70 0.22 -2.36
CA GLU A 23 12.03 1.12 -1.43
C GLU A 23 12.39 2.58 -1.73
N MET A 24 11.41 3.46 -1.68
CA MET A 24 11.63 4.90 -1.70
C MET A 24 12.34 5.34 -0.42
N PRO A 25 13.43 6.12 -0.48
CA PRO A 25 13.93 6.79 0.73
C PRO A 25 12.85 7.77 1.24
N PHE A 26 12.18 7.43 2.33
CA PHE A 26 11.00 8.19 2.78
C PHE A 26 11.33 9.65 3.15
N SER A 27 12.59 9.94 3.47
CA SER A 27 13.08 11.32 3.64
C SER A 27 12.93 12.21 2.40
N THR A 28 12.61 11.63 1.23
CA THR A 28 12.31 12.35 -0.02
C THR A 28 10.82 12.54 -0.27
N ALA A 29 9.95 12.17 0.68
CA ALA A 29 8.50 12.36 0.59
C ALA A 29 8.12 13.82 0.92
N ASP A 30 8.44 14.74 0.01
CA ASP A 30 8.27 16.19 0.13
C ASP A 30 7.26 16.75 -0.90
N SER A 31 6.72 15.92 -1.77
CA SER A 31 5.76 16.29 -2.80
C SER A 31 4.50 15.41 -2.75
N PHE A 32 3.35 15.99 -3.15
CA PHE A 32 2.09 15.26 -3.18
C PHE A 32 2.13 14.08 -4.15
N ILE A 33 2.75 14.25 -5.32
CA ILE A 33 2.96 13.15 -6.28
C ILE A 33 4.40 12.65 -6.16
N THR A 34 4.55 11.37 -5.85
CA THR A 34 5.83 10.68 -5.85
C THR A 34 6.34 10.52 -7.29
N PRO A 35 7.54 11.00 -7.63
CA PRO A 35 8.11 10.79 -8.95
C PRO A 35 8.16 9.29 -9.29
N THR A 36 7.79 8.92 -10.51
CA THR A 36 7.71 7.51 -10.97
C THR A 36 8.99 6.72 -10.67
N LYS A 37 10.17 7.34 -10.94
CA LYS A 37 11.48 6.73 -10.67
C LYS A 37 11.81 6.54 -9.18
N SER A 38 11.11 7.23 -8.29
CA SER A 38 11.28 7.12 -6.83
C SER A 38 10.24 6.20 -6.20
N PHE A 39 9.14 5.90 -6.90
CA PHE A 39 8.07 5.07 -6.38
C PHE A 39 8.55 3.66 -6.06
N TYR A 40 8.14 3.09 -4.92
CA TYR A 40 8.59 1.77 -4.49
C TYR A 40 8.15 0.66 -5.45
N VAL A 41 8.93 -0.41 -5.52
CA VAL A 41 8.64 -1.60 -6.32
C VAL A 41 8.50 -2.82 -5.42
N ARG A 42 7.38 -3.53 -5.52
CA ARG A 42 7.14 -4.83 -4.88
C ARG A 42 6.77 -5.86 -5.93
N THR A 43 7.56 -6.92 -6.07
CA THR A 43 7.26 -8.07 -6.93
C THR A 43 7.33 -9.38 -6.14
N HIS A 44 6.48 -10.34 -6.50
CA HIS A 44 6.48 -11.69 -5.92
C HIS A 44 7.24 -12.67 -6.82
N PHE A 45 7.13 -12.45 -8.12
CA PHE A 45 7.74 -13.24 -9.18
C PHE A 45 8.56 -12.33 -10.10
N PRO A 46 9.33 -12.86 -11.04
CA PRO A 46 10.02 -12.07 -12.04
C PRO A 46 9.07 -11.14 -12.81
N ILE A 47 9.55 -9.96 -13.18
CA ILE A 47 8.80 -9.02 -14.01
C ILE A 47 8.60 -9.64 -15.39
N PRO A 48 7.36 -9.84 -15.87
CA PRO A 48 7.12 -10.43 -17.18
C PRO A 48 7.50 -9.46 -18.30
N ALA A 49 8.12 -9.98 -19.36
CA ALA A 49 8.36 -9.24 -20.59
C ALA A 49 7.09 -9.31 -21.45
N ILE A 50 6.35 -8.20 -21.53
CA ILE A 50 5.05 -8.15 -22.24
C ILE A 50 5.20 -7.26 -23.49
N ASP A 51 4.87 -7.80 -24.66
CA ASP A 51 4.65 -7.03 -25.87
C ASP A 51 3.20 -6.48 -25.86
N ARG A 52 3.06 -5.15 -25.81
CA ARG A 52 1.77 -4.46 -25.80
C ARG A 52 0.90 -4.82 -27.03
N ASN A 53 1.53 -5.03 -28.18
CA ASN A 53 0.80 -5.34 -29.42
C ASN A 53 0.23 -6.77 -29.44
N ALA A 54 0.80 -7.66 -28.65
CA ALA A 54 0.33 -9.04 -28.47
C ALA A 54 -0.47 -9.26 -27.18
N TRP A 55 -0.63 -8.20 -26.36
CA TRP A 55 -1.31 -8.29 -25.08
C TRP A 55 -2.83 -8.23 -25.23
N TRP A 56 -3.52 -9.07 -24.43
CA TRP A 56 -4.98 -9.11 -24.32
C TRP A 56 -5.41 -9.15 -22.85
N LEU A 57 -6.50 -8.44 -22.53
CA LEU A 57 -7.23 -8.60 -21.29
C LEU A 57 -8.45 -9.47 -21.53
N TYR A 58 -8.58 -10.56 -20.77
CA TYR A 58 -9.70 -11.47 -20.82
C TYR A 58 -10.68 -11.19 -19.69
N VAL A 59 -11.98 -11.11 -20.00
CA VAL A 59 -13.07 -10.92 -19.04
C VAL A 59 -14.02 -12.10 -19.15
N GLU A 60 -14.14 -12.88 -18.06
CA GLU A 60 -14.80 -14.18 -18.07
C GLU A 60 -15.41 -14.57 -16.71
N GLY A 61 -15.97 -15.76 -16.59
CA GLY A 61 -16.60 -16.30 -15.38
C GLY A 61 -18.10 -16.05 -15.34
N GLU A 62 -18.62 -15.54 -14.23
CA GLU A 62 -20.05 -15.30 -14.04
C GLU A 62 -20.55 -14.04 -14.78
N VAL A 63 -20.42 -14.08 -16.10
CA VAL A 63 -20.86 -13.04 -17.06
C VAL A 63 -21.71 -13.65 -18.17
N GLU A 64 -22.61 -12.85 -18.74
CA GLU A 64 -23.41 -13.26 -19.88
C GLU A 64 -22.63 -13.15 -21.20
N LYS A 65 -21.70 -12.20 -21.28
CA LYS A 65 -20.94 -11.86 -22.48
C LYS A 65 -19.44 -11.82 -22.16
N PRO A 66 -18.79 -13.00 -22.06
CA PRO A 66 -17.34 -13.00 -21.93
C PRO A 66 -16.70 -12.41 -23.19
N PHE A 67 -15.61 -11.67 -23.01
CA PHE A 67 -14.88 -11.03 -24.11
C PHE A 67 -13.41 -10.88 -23.80
N SER A 68 -12.65 -10.54 -24.82
CA SER A 68 -11.28 -10.05 -24.67
C SER A 68 -11.16 -8.70 -25.34
N ILE A 69 -10.22 -7.87 -24.84
CA ILE A 69 -9.93 -6.55 -25.37
C ILE A 69 -8.43 -6.36 -25.44
N ASN A 70 -7.92 -5.83 -26.56
CA ASN A 70 -6.51 -5.49 -26.72
C ASN A 70 -6.23 -4.09 -26.17
N TYR A 71 -4.96 -3.71 -26.13
CA TYR A 71 -4.54 -2.42 -25.58
C TYR A 71 -5.10 -1.24 -26.37
N GLU A 72 -5.06 -1.30 -27.70
CA GLU A 72 -5.53 -0.22 -28.57
C GLU A 72 -7.02 0.06 -28.38
N GLU A 73 -7.83 -0.99 -28.30
CA GLU A 73 -9.26 -0.86 -28.02
C GLU A 73 -9.50 -0.34 -26.59
N LEU A 74 -8.74 -0.82 -25.59
CA LEU A 74 -8.91 -0.43 -24.19
C LEU A 74 -8.71 1.08 -24.01
N VAL A 75 -7.68 1.66 -24.62
CA VAL A 75 -7.35 3.09 -24.46
C VAL A 75 -8.30 4.02 -25.22
N THR A 76 -9.22 3.49 -26.05
CA THR A 76 -10.29 4.29 -26.65
C THR A 76 -11.46 4.55 -25.72
N ILE A 77 -11.56 3.80 -24.62
CA ILE A 77 -12.60 4.02 -23.60
C ILE A 77 -12.24 5.28 -22.81
N GLU A 78 -13.26 6.11 -22.52
CA GLU A 78 -13.09 7.37 -21.80
C GLU A 78 -12.29 7.17 -20.50
N PRO A 79 -11.13 7.79 -20.36
CA PRO A 79 -10.27 7.59 -19.21
C PRO A 79 -10.67 8.45 -18.02
N VAL A 80 -10.30 7.98 -16.83
CA VAL A 80 -10.29 8.73 -15.58
C VAL A 80 -8.87 8.88 -15.10
N THR A 81 -8.52 10.04 -14.56
CA THR A 81 -7.23 10.30 -13.90
C THR A 81 -7.48 10.69 -12.46
N ALA A 82 -6.80 10.00 -11.53
CA ALA A 82 -6.93 10.26 -10.11
C ALA A 82 -5.61 10.01 -9.35
N PRO A 83 -5.28 10.83 -8.34
CA PRO A 83 -4.18 10.53 -7.42
C PRO A 83 -4.62 9.44 -6.45
N VAL A 84 -3.80 8.39 -6.32
CA VAL A 84 -4.03 7.32 -5.35
C VAL A 84 -2.72 6.94 -4.65
N THR A 85 -2.79 6.82 -3.32
CA THR A 85 -1.71 6.28 -2.51
C THR A 85 -1.77 4.76 -2.50
N LEU A 86 -0.65 4.13 -2.77
CA LEU A 86 -0.47 2.70 -2.62
C LEU A 86 0.54 2.43 -1.52
N GLU A 87 0.17 1.64 -0.52
CA GLU A 87 1.04 1.17 0.55
C GLU A 87 1.17 -0.35 0.50
N CYS A 88 2.39 -0.88 0.59
CA CYS A 88 2.62 -2.31 0.81
C CYS A 88 2.11 -2.70 2.21
N ALA A 89 1.32 -3.76 2.32
CA ALA A 89 0.80 -4.24 3.60
C ALA A 89 1.90 -4.56 4.65
N GLY A 90 3.13 -4.80 4.19
CA GLY A 90 4.30 -5.00 5.05
C GLY A 90 5.16 -3.76 5.26
N ASN A 91 4.72 -2.57 4.87
CA ASN A 91 5.45 -1.32 5.17
C ASN A 91 5.71 -1.21 6.68
N ASN A 92 6.90 -0.76 7.10
CA ASN A 92 7.37 -0.70 8.50
C ASN A 92 7.77 -2.06 9.13
N ARG A 93 7.81 -3.15 8.37
CA ARG A 93 8.14 -4.47 8.92
C ARG A 93 9.50 -4.51 9.62
N ASN A 94 10.45 -3.70 9.17
CA ASN A 94 11.78 -3.63 9.79
C ASN A 94 11.77 -3.13 11.25
N PHE A 95 10.69 -2.48 11.69
CA PHE A 95 10.55 -2.01 13.09
C PHE A 95 9.95 -3.06 14.02
N LEU A 96 9.59 -4.25 13.50
CA LEU A 96 9.05 -5.32 14.33
C LEU A 96 10.17 -6.07 15.04
N GLU A 97 9.98 -6.34 16.35
CA GLU A 97 10.83 -7.18 17.18
C GLU A 97 9.96 -8.23 17.91
N PRO A 98 10.32 -9.54 17.81
CA PRO A 98 11.40 -10.09 16.97
C PRO A 98 11.13 -9.90 15.48
N LYS A 99 12.18 -9.95 14.64
CA LYS A 99 12.05 -9.86 13.18
C LYS A 99 11.13 -10.95 12.64
N VAL A 100 10.28 -10.59 11.70
CA VAL A 100 9.30 -11.49 11.08
C VAL A 100 9.62 -11.74 9.60
N LYS A 101 9.03 -12.80 9.02
CA LYS A 101 9.21 -13.17 7.62
C LYS A 101 8.67 -12.06 6.68
N GLY A 102 9.32 -11.90 5.53
CA GLY A 102 8.95 -10.99 4.44
C GLY A 102 10.00 -9.90 4.21
N VAL A 103 9.79 -9.11 3.17
CA VAL A 103 10.70 -8.00 2.82
C VAL A 103 10.72 -6.99 3.97
N GLN A 104 11.91 -6.65 4.45
CA GLN A 104 12.12 -5.77 5.61
C GLN A 104 12.05 -4.30 5.18
N TRP A 105 10.84 -3.84 4.87
CA TRP A 105 10.58 -2.45 4.54
C TRP A 105 10.78 -1.53 5.76
N HIS A 106 11.39 -0.37 5.56
CA HIS A 106 11.34 0.73 6.51
C HIS A 106 10.04 1.52 6.32
N LEU A 107 10.13 2.82 6.03
CA LEU A 107 9.00 3.73 5.91
C LEU A 107 8.52 3.92 4.46
N GLY A 108 9.31 3.54 3.48
CA GLY A 108 9.17 3.99 2.09
C GLY A 108 8.51 2.99 1.14
N ALA A 109 7.85 1.93 1.64
CA ALA A 109 7.01 1.07 0.79
C ALA A 109 5.60 1.66 0.62
N VAL A 110 5.53 2.96 0.37
CA VAL A 110 4.33 3.77 0.15
C VAL A 110 4.64 4.88 -0.85
N GLY A 111 3.63 5.36 -1.56
CA GLY A 111 3.75 6.51 -2.44
C GLY A 111 2.41 6.87 -3.07
N THR A 112 2.25 8.13 -3.48
CA THR A 112 1.09 8.62 -4.21
C THR A 112 1.49 8.91 -5.65
N ALA A 113 0.73 8.37 -6.61
CA ALA A 113 0.90 8.70 -8.01
C ALA A 113 -0.45 9.09 -8.64
N GLU A 114 -0.37 9.81 -9.74
CA GLU A 114 -1.50 10.05 -10.60
C GLU A 114 -1.67 8.87 -11.56
N TRP A 115 -2.82 8.21 -11.50
CA TRP A 115 -3.13 7.05 -12.31
C TRP A 115 -4.18 7.39 -13.35
N THR A 116 -3.91 7.09 -14.61
CA THR A 116 -4.85 7.27 -15.72
C THR A 116 -5.24 5.91 -16.28
N GLY A 117 -6.54 5.68 -16.43
CA GLY A 117 -7.04 4.40 -16.93
C GLY A 117 -8.56 4.36 -17.09
N VAL A 118 -9.09 3.17 -17.29
CA VAL A 118 -10.52 2.90 -17.49
C VAL A 118 -11.14 2.44 -16.17
N PRO A 119 -12.30 2.99 -15.75
CA PRO A 119 -13.02 2.43 -14.59
C PRO A 119 -13.38 0.97 -14.82
N LEU A 120 -13.09 0.12 -13.84
CA LEU A 120 -13.41 -1.32 -13.93
C LEU A 120 -14.91 -1.55 -14.13
N SER A 121 -15.77 -0.67 -13.57
CA SER A 121 -17.24 -0.73 -13.75
C SER A 121 -17.65 -0.74 -15.22
N VAL A 122 -16.98 0.04 -16.08
CA VAL A 122 -17.28 0.10 -17.53
C VAL A 122 -17.00 -1.25 -18.20
N VAL A 123 -15.92 -1.90 -17.82
CA VAL A 123 -15.55 -3.24 -18.34
C VAL A 123 -16.54 -4.30 -17.85
N LEU A 124 -16.95 -4.23 -16.57
CA LEU A 124 -17.94 -5.15 -15.99
C LEU A 124 -19.33 -4.97 -16.63
N ASP A 125 -19.74 -3.74 -16.92
CA ASP A 125 -21.02 -3.45 -17.59
C ASP A 125 -21.04 -4.02 -19.02
N ARG A 126 -19.93 -3.91 -19.75
CA ARG A 126 -19.79 -4.54 -21.09
C ARG A 126 -19.95 -6.07 -21.03
N ALA A 127 -19.43 -6.71 -19.98
CA ALA A 127 -19.53 -8.15 -19.79
C ALA A 127 -20.94 -8.64 -19.42
N THR A 128 -21.78 -7.77 -18.85
CA THR A 128 -23.11 -8.08 -18.30
C THR A 128 -23.03 -9.20 -17.25
N LEU A 129 -22.97 -8.80 -15.98
CA LEU A 129 -22.82 -9.74 -14.86
C LEU A 129 -24.06 -10.61 -14.68
N LYS A 130 -23.85 -11.90 -14.34
CA LYS A 130 -24.93 -12.79 -13.90
C LYS A 130 -25.39 -12.43 -12.48
N PRO A 131 -26.63 -12.81 -12.10
CA PRO A 131 -27.18 -12.46 -10.78
C PRO A 131 -26.43 -13.04 -9.58
N ASN A 132 -25.69 -14.12 -9.77
CA ASN A 132 -24.88 -14.80 -8.74
C ASN A 132 -23.44 -14.27 -8.64
N ALA A 133 -23.04 -13.26 -9.43
CA ALA A 133 -21.72 -12.64 -9.35
C ALA A 133 -21.47 -12.08 -7.94
N HIS A 134 -20.33 -12.48 -7.33
CA HIS A 134 -20.00 -12.18 -5.94
C HIS A 134 -18.69 -11.41 -5.80
N GLU A 135 -17.61 -11.92 -6.41
CA GLU A 135 -16.28 -11.31 -6.38
C GLU A 135 -15.67 -11.19 -7.77
N VAL A 136 -14.71 -10.29 -7.89
CA VAL A 136 -13.91 -10.08 -9.09
C VAL A 136 -12.47 -10.46 -8.78
N VAL A 137 -11.98 -11.52 -9.41
CA VAL A 137 -10.59 -11.93 -9.35
C VAL A 137 -9.80 -11.18 -10.42
N LEU A 138 -8.72 -10.54 -9.98
CA LEU A 138 -7.74 -9.86 -10.81
C LEU A 138 -6.50 -10.76 -10.87
N GLU A 139 -6.11 -11.25 -12.06
CA GLU A 139 -4.97 -12.15 -12.25
C GLU A 139 -3.92 -11.47 -13.14
N GLY A 140 -2.68 -11.43 -12.63
CA GLY A 140 -1.52 -10.91 -13.35
C GLY A 140 -0.91 -11.90 -14.33
N ALA A 141 0.00 -11.42 -15.17
CA ALA A 141 0.80 -12.27 -16.04
C ALA A 141 2.05 -12.84 -15.35
N ASP A 142 2.42 -12.29 -14.18
CA ASP A 142 3.55 -12.78 -13.38
C ASP A 142 3.24 -14.12 -12.72
N PHE A 143 4.22 -15.02 -12.73
CA PHE A 143 4.08 -16.35 -12.16
C PHE A 143 5.43 -16.89 -11.66
N GLY A 144 5.37 -17.92 -10.85
CA GLY A 144 6.56 -18.60 -10.32
C GLY A 144 6.20 -19.64 -9.28
N THR A 145 7.24 -20.14 -8.62
CA THR A 145 7.16 -21.11 -7.52
C THR A 145 7.56 -20.46 -6.21
N LEU A 146 7.01 -20.93 -5.10
CA LEU A 146 7.41 -20.51 -3.75
C LEU A 146 7.93 -21.73 -2.96
N GLN A 147 8.88 -21.45 -2.05
CA GLN A 147 9.40 -22.44 -1.09
C GLN A 147 8.57 -22.49 0.21
N ASP A 148 7.30 -22.06 0.14
CA ASP A 148 6.37 -22.12 1.28
C ASP A 148 5.57 -23.42 1.21
N PRO A 149 5.57 -24.27 2.26
CA PRO A 149 4.81 -25.52 2.28
C PRO A 149 3.30 -25.37 2.05
N LYS A 150 2.77 -24.17 2.31
CA LYS A 150 1.35 -23.85 2.11
C LYS A 150 1.05 -23.34 0.69
N SER A 151 2.06 -23.10 -0.14
CA SER A 151 1.86 -22.67 -1.52
C SER A 151 1.39 -23.83 -2.40
N PRO A 152 0.67 -23.55 -3.52
CA PRO A 152 0.37 -24.55 -4.52
C PRO A 152 1.67 -25.21 -5.02
N PRO A 153 1.63 -26.51 -5.37
CA PRO A 153 2.77 -27.17 -6.00
C PRO A 153 2.95 -26.64 -7.44
N GLY A 154 4.20 -26.43 -7.84
CA GLY A 154 4.55 -25.94 -9.18
C GLY A 154 4.42 -24.43 -9.33
N GLU A 155 4.31 -24.01 -10.60
CA GLU A 155 4.16 -22.59 -10.93
C GLU A 155 2.70 -22.14 -10.81
N PHE A 156 2.48 -20.96 -10.26
CA PHE A 156 1.16 -20.32 -10.20
C PHE A 156 1.28 -18.81 -10.34
N LYS A 157 0.17 -18.19 -10.76
CA LYS A 157 0.10 -16.75 -11.01
C LYS A 157 -0.24 -15.97 -9.74
N PHE A 158 0.16 -14.69 -9.72
CA PHE A 158 -0.33 -13.75 -8.71
C PHE A 158 -1.78 -13.37 -9.04
N ALA A 159 -2.68 -13.60 -8.08
CA ALA A 159 -4.08 -13.24 -8.20
C ALA A 159 -4.66 -12.78 -6.87
N ARG A 160 -5.57 -11.80 -6.91
CA ARG A 160 -6.33 -11.29 -5.78
C ARG A 160 -7.77 -11.07 -6.17
N SER A 161 -8.70 -11.28 -5.26
CA SER A 161 -10.08 -10.87 -5.48
C SER A 161 -10.46 -9.64 -4.66
N ILE A 162 -11.48 -8.97 -5.15
CA ILE A 162 -12.15 -7.86 -4.48
C ILE A 162 -13.67 -8.08 -4.54
N PRO A 163 -14.45 -7.63 -3.53
CA PRO A 163 -15.90 -7.67 -3.60
C PRO A 163 -16.42 -6.92 -4.83
N LEU A 164 -17.51 -7.42 -5.42
CA LEU A 164 -18.11 -6.82 -6.61
C LEU A 164 -18.50 -5.35 -6.38
N GLU A 165 -18.99 -5.02 -5.18
CA GLU A 165 -19.32 -3.64 -4.82
C GLU A 165 -18.10 -2.72 -4.92
N LYS A 166 -16.94 -3.15 -4.37
CA LYS A 166 -15.67 -2.40 -4.45
C LYS A 166 -15.20 -2.27 -5.90
N ALA A 167 -15.29 -3.38 -6.68
CA ALA A 167 -14.91 -3.40 -8.09
C ALA A 167 -15.70 -2.39 -8.94
N ARG A 168 -16.97 -2.18 -8.63
CA ARG A 168 -17.84 -1.24 -9.33
C ARG A 168 -17.71 0.21 -8.85
N ARG A 169 -17.27 0.43 -7.61
CA ARG A 169 -17.29 1.75 -6.98
C ARG A 169 -16.17 2.66 -7.51
N ASP A 170 -14.93 2.22 -7.47
CA ASP A 170 -13.79 3.12 -7.63
C ASP A 170 -12.51 2.48 -8.20
N VAL A 171 -12.54 1.21 -8.59
CA VAL A 171 -11.36 0.52 -9.12
C VAL A 171 -11.05 0.99 -10.54
N LEU A 172 -9.77 1.30 -10.79
CA LEU A 172 -9.27 1.78 -12.06
C LEU A 172 -8.35 0.73 -12.71
N LEU A 173 -8.53 0.49 -14.00
CA LEU A 173 -7.62 -0.27 -14.85
C LEU A 173 -6.64 0.72 -15.47
N ALA A 174 -5.53 0.96 -14.77
CA ALA A 174 -4.58 2.00 -15.13
C ALA A 174 -3.58 1.52 -16.19
N TYR A 175 -3.34 2.36 -17.19
CA TYR A 175 -2.32 2.16 -18.23
C TYR A 175 -1.30 3.30 -18.27
N LYS A 176 -1.48 4.40 -17.46
CA LYS A 176 -0.48 5.44 -17.25
C LYS A 176 -0.26 5.71 -15.76
N MET A 177 0.94 6.17 -15.46
CA MET A 177 1.38 6.64 -14.14
C MET A 177 2.07 7.98 -14.30
N ASN A 178 1.61 9.01 -13.60
CA ASN A 178 2.14 10.38 -13.68
C ASN A 178 2.19 10.93 -15.11
N GLY A 179 1.16 10.66 -15.92
CA GLY A 179 1.03 11.14 -17.30
C GLY A 179 1.77 10.32 -18.36
N GLU A 180 2.63 9.37 -17.97
CA GLU A 180 3.42 8.53 -18.87
C GLU A 180 2.93 7.07 -18.89
N ASP A 181 3.33 6.29 -19.89
CA ASP A 181 3.07 4.84 -19.90
C ASP A 181 3.65 4.18 -18.64
N LEU A 182 3.00 3.13 -18.16
CA LEU A 182 3.52 2.37 -17.01
C LEU A 182 4.92 1.82 -17.28
N PRO A 183 5.89 2.01 -16.37
CA PRO A 183 7.14 1.25 -16.43
C PRO A 183 6.89 -0.26 -16.23
N PRO A 184 7.75 -1.14 -16.75
CA PRO A 184 7.63 -2.59 -16.58
C PRO A 184 7.44 -3.02 -15.12
N GLU A 185 8.22 -2.46 -14.17
CA GLU A 185 8.15 -2.77 -12.75
C GLU A 185 6.86 -2.27 -12.08
N HIS A 186 6.15 -1.34 -12.71
CA HIS A 186 4.88 -0.81 -12.22
C HIS A 186 3.65 -1.41 -12.89
N GLY A 187 3.82 -2.42 -13.80
CA GLY A 187 2.72 -3.23 -14.30
C GLY A 187 2.33 -2.98 -15.75
N PHE A 188 3.27 -2.48 -16.61
CA PHE A 188 3.03 -2.34 -18.05
C PHE A 188 2.49 -3.63 -18.68
N PRO A 189 1.49 -3.58 -19.59
CA PRO A 189 0.82 -2.38 -20.11
C PRO A 189 -0.42 -1.97 -19.32
N LEU A 190 -0.91 -2.80 -18.38
CA LEU A 190 -2.11 -2.57 -17.59
C LEU A 190 -1.96 -3.10 -16.18
N ARG A 191 -2.47 -2.35 -15.22
CA ARG A 191 -2.62 -2.79 -13.83
C ARG A 191 -3.96 -2.37 -13.24
N ALA A 192 -4.39 -3.06 -12.20
CA ALA A 192 -5.46 -2.54 -11.36
C ALA A 192 -4.91 -1.53 -10.35
N ILE A 193 -5.73 -0.53 -10.02
CA ILE A 193 -5.59 0.36 -8.88
C ILE A 193 -6.87 0.23 -8.05
N VAL A 194 -6.72 -0.19 -6.79
CA VAL A 194 -7.81 -0.35 -5.83
C VAL A 194 -7.62 0.70 -4.73
N PRO A 195 -8.27 1.88 -4.84
CA PRO A 195 -8.07 2.98 -3.91
C PRO A 195 -8.40 2.58 -2.47
N GLY A 196 -7.65 3.10 -1.50
CA GLY A 196 -7.86 2.85 -0.09
C GLY A 196 -7.42 1.45 0.41
N TRP A 197 -7.14 0.49 -0.48
CA TRP A 197 -6.68 -0.84 -0.10
C TRP A 197 -5.16 -0.98 -0.18
N TYR A 198 -4.58 -1.86 0.65
CA TYR A 198 -3.16 -2.20 0.52
C TYR A 198 -2.83 -2.68 -0.89
N ALA A 199 -1.65 -2.32 -1.37
CA ALA A 199 -1.24 -2.40 -2.78
C ALA A 199 -1.22 -3.81 -3.39
N MET A 200 -1.27 -4.89 -2.59
CA MET A 200 -1.39 -6.25 -3.13
C MET A 200 -2.73 -6.47 -3.86
N ALA A 201 -3.78 -5.69 -3.56
CA ALA A 201 -5.03 -5.71 -4.30
C ALA A 201 -4.92 -5.03 -5.68
N SER A 202 -3.97 -4.13 -5.85
CA SER A 202 -3.69 -3.41 -7.09
C SER A 202 -2.77 -4.23 -8.00
N VAL A 203 -3.31 -5.33 -8.53
CA VAL A 203 -2.60 -6.34 -9.32
C VAL A 203 -1.94 -5.72 -10.56
N LYS A 204 -0.65 -5.98 -10.73
CA LYS A 204 0.17 -5.55 -11.87
C LYS A 204 0.10 -6.54 -13.03
N TRP A 205 0.49 -6.08 -14.24
CA TRP A 205 0.51 -6.92 -15.44
C TRP A 205 -0.80 -7.66 -15.65
N LEU A 206 -1.91 -6.96 -15.43
CA LEU A 206 -3.26 -7.53 -15.43
C LEU A 206 -3.56 -8.19 -16.77
N GLN A 207 -3.96 -9.45 -16.74
CA GLN A 207 -4.25 -10.25 -17.93
C GLN A 207 -5.66 -10.84 -17.91
N ARG A 208 -6.22 -11.12 -16.72
CA ARG A 208 -7.56 -11.71 -16.61
C ARG A 208 -8.36 -11.02 -15.51
N ILE A 209 -9.63 -10.81 -15.79
CA ILE A 209 -10.68 -10.40 -14.85
C ILE A 209 -11.69 -11.55 -14.84
N ILE A 210 -11.80 -12.26 -13.71
CA ILE A 210 -12.63 -13.44 -13.58
C ILE A 210 -13.70 -13.16 -12.53
N ILE A 211 -14.95 -13.13 -12.95
CA ILE A 211 -16.09 -12.94 -12.05
C ILE A 211 -16.48 -14.30 -11.48
N ILE A 212 -16.63 -14.39 -10.16
CA ILE A 212 -16.94 -15.64 -9.45
C ILE A 212 -18.15 -15.48 -8.55
N ASP A 213 -18.80 -16.60 -8.22
CA ASP A 213 -20.04 -16.70 -7.44
C ASP A 213 -19.81 -17.00 -5.94
N ARG A 214 -18.56 -17.07 -5.51
CA ARG A 214 -18.15 -17.44 -4.16
C ARG A 214 -16.86 -16.75 -3.76
N PRO A 215 -16.48 -16.74 -2.45
CA PRO A 215 -15.20 -16.20 -2.02
C PRO A 215 -14.01 -16.91 -2.71
N PHE A 216 -13.03 -16.10 -3.14
CA PHE A 216 -11.79 -16.60 -3.76
C PHE A 216 -10.85 -17.19 -2.71
N THR A 217 -10.34 -18.40 -2.96
CA THR A 217 -9.47 -19.13 -2.03
C THR A 217 -8.02 -19.26 -2.52
N GLY A 218 -7.55 -18.32 -3.38
CA GLY A 218 -6.17 -18.32 -3.86
C GLY A 218 -5.13 -18.09 -2.77
N TYR A 219 -3.91 -18.60 -2.96
CA TYR A 219 -2.81 -18.50 -1.99
C TYR A 219 -2.60 -17.09 -1.45
N TYR A 220 -2.49 -16.08 -2.34
CA TYR A 220 -2.32 -14.69 -1.96
C TYR A 220 -3.58 -14.03 -1.38
N GLN A 221 -4.71 -14.72 -1.34
CA GLN A 221 -5.95 -14.24 -0.74
C GLN A 221 -6.12 -14.74 0.69
N THR A 222 -5.93 -16.05 0.91
CA THR A 222 -6.34 -16.72 2.14
C THR A 222 -5.17 -17.22 2.98
N ILE A 223 -3.93 -17.19 2.47
CA ILE A 223 -2.75 -17.71 3.17
C ILE A 223 -1.71 -16.63 3.39
N ASP A 224 -1.16 -16.01 2.31
CA ASP A 224 -0.06 -15.07 2.46
C ASP A 224 -0.54 -13.68 2.94
N TYR A 225 -1.54 -13.08 2.29
CA TYR A 225 -2.09 -11.79 2.69
C TYR A 225 -3.39 -11.95 3.46
N ALA A 226 -3.33 -12.63 4.61
CA ALA A 226 -4.42 -12.79 5.54
C ALA A 226 -3.94 -12.54 6.98
N TYR A 227 -4.85 -12.21 7.87
CA TYR A 227 -4.59 -11.94 9.29
C TYR A 227 -5.66 -12.55 10.16
N TRP A 228 -5.32 -12.84 11.42
CA TRP A 228 -6.27 -13.34 12.39
C TRP A 228 -7.19 -12.21 12.87
N HIS A 229 -8.47 -12.40 12.67
CA HIS A 229 -9.51 -11.52 13.21
C HIS A 229 -10.16 -12.21 14.39
N ARG A 230 -9.95 -11.65 15.59
CA ARG A 230 -10.64 -12.10 16.82
C ARG A 230 -11.84 -11.21 17.02
N THR A 231 -13.03 -11.79 17.05
CA THR A 231 -14.21 -11.08 17.52
C THR A 231 -14.11 -10.99 19.04
N GLU A 232 -14.06 -9.78 19.58
CA GLU A 232 -14.21 -9.54 21.00
C GLU A 232 -15.65 -9.89 21.41
N TYR A 233 -15.90 -11.16 21.74
CA TYR A 233 -17.07 -11.48 22.53
C TYR A 233 -16.73 -11.20 24.00
N ALA A 234 -17.44 -10.26 24.60
CA ALA A 234 -17.30 -9.83 25.99
C ALA A 234 -17.63 -10.92 27.03
N HIS A 235 -17.82 -12.17 26.66
CA HIS A 235 -18.02 -13.30 27.55
C HIS A 235 -17.24 -14.53 27.12
N TRP A 236 -16.13 -14.74 27.80
CA TRP A 236 -15.40 -16.00 27.82
C TRP A 236 -16.32 -17.12 28.37
N GLN A 237 -17.02 -17.82 27.51
CA GLN A 237 -17.56 -19.12 27.84
C GLN A 237 -16.91 -20.17 26.95
N ARG A 238 -16.01 -20.92 27.56
CA ARG A 238 -15.44 -22.20 27.13
C ARG A 238 -15.40 -22.45 25.61
N GLY A 239 -14.26 -22.19 24.98
CA GLY A 239 -13.85 -22.86 23.73
C GLY A 239 -14.35 -22.25 22.43
N GLU A 240 -15.01 -21.11 22.41
CA GLU A 240 -15.55 -20.46 21.22
C GLU A 240 -14.81 -19.17 20.80
N ASN A 241 -13.51 -19.12 20.99
CA ASN A 241 -12.70 -18.12 20.29
C ASN A 241 -12.50 -18.59 18.85
N ILE A 242 -13.44 -18.30 17.97
CA ILE A 242 -13.26 -18.49 16.54
C ILE A 242 -12.39 -17.33 16.05
N ALA A 243 -11.09 -17.55 16.04
CA ALA A 243 -10.18 -16.71 15.28
C ALA A 243 -10.40 -17.03 13.80
N GLU A 244 -10.93 -16.08 13.05
CA GLU A 244 -11.15 -16.22 11.61
C GLU A 244 -9.99 -15.59 10.86
N LEU A 245 -9.42 -16.33 9.90
CA LEU A 245 -8.41 -15.81 9.00
C LEU A 245 -9.09 -14.97 7.91
N ARG A 246 -8.87 -13.65 7.90
CA ARG A 246 -9.45 -12.72 6.94
C ARG A 246 -8.43 -12.21 5.94
N PRO A 247 -8.80 -12.10 4.65
CA PRO A 247 -7.96 -11.43 3.66
C PRO A 247 -7.69 -9.97 4.04
N LEU A 248 -6.46 -9.53 3.85
CA LEU A 248 -6.09 -8.12 3.96
C LEU A 248 -6.80 -7.31 2.87
N SER A 249 -7.28 -6.14 3.25
CA SER A 249 -8.02 -5.23 2.37
C SER A 249 -7.60 -3.78 2.61
N GLU A 250 -8.30 -3.06 3.45
CA GLU A 250 -8.22 -1.62 3.69
C GLU A 250 -6.94 -1.19 4.42
N MET A 251 -6.33 -0.11 3.92
CA MET A 251 -5.24 0.55 4.62
C MET A 251 -5.72 1.14 5.94
N GLN A 252 -4.88 1.05 6.95
CA GLN A 252 -5.16 1.66 8.26
C GLN A 252 -4.69 3.11 8.26
N VAL A 253 -5.33 3.95 9.10
CA VAL A 253 -4.88 5.33 9.31
C VAL A 253 -3.44 5.35 9.83
N LYS A 254 -2.61 6.25 9.26
CA LYS A 254 -1.18 6.29 9.53
C LYS A 254 -0.59 7.66 9.25
N ALA A 255 0.38 8.08 10.07
CA ALA A 255 1.27 9.20 9.79
C ALA A 255 2.71 8.75 10.01
N GLU A 256 3.61 9.22 9.17
CA GLU A 256 5.04 8.98 9.27
C GLU A 256 5.83 10.28 9.12
N ILE A 257 6.95 10.36 9.83
CA ILE A 257 7.88 11.49 9.77
C ILE A 257 8.90 11.21 8.65
N ALA A 258 8.96 12.13 7.67
CA ALA A 258 9.96 12.09 6.61
C ALA A 258 11.24 12.82 7.01
N ARG A 259 11.11 13.97 7.67
CA ARG A 259 12.23 14.81 8.14
C ARG A 259 11.92 15.44 9.48
N PRO A 260 12.94 15.54 10.38
CA PRO A 260 14.23 14.85 10.29
C PRO A 260 14.07 13.33 10.29
N GLY A 261 15.03 12.61 9.71
CA GLY A 261 15.06 11.13 9.71
C GLY A 261 15.61 10.57 11.02
N GLU A 262 15.47 9.24 11.19
CA GLU A 262 16.04 8.51 12.34
C GLU A 262 17.54 8.74 12.46
N GLY A 263 18.02 9.16 13.66
CA GLY A 263 19.42 9.46 13.95
C GLY A 263 19.95 10.75 13.32
N GLU A 264 19.11 11.54 12.64
CA GLU A 264 19.55 12.80 12.02
C GLU A 264 19.90 13.84 13.10
N ALA A 265 21.00 14.58 12.87
CA ALA A 265 21.40 15.66 13.75
C ALA A 265 20.70 16.97 13.37
N VAL A 266 20.15 17.66 14.36
CA VAL A 266 19.48 18.95 14.20
C VAL A 266 20.12 20.01 15.12
N PRO A 267 20.14 21.29 14.71
CA PRO A 267 20.80 22.34 15.51
C PRO A 267 20.02 22.67 16.79
N LEU A 268 20.75 23.08 17.84
CA LEU A 268 20.23 23.58 19.11
C LEU A 268 19.47 24.88 18.92
N ASN A 269 18.49 25.14 19.78
CA ASN A 269 17.75 26.41 19.90
C ASN A 269 17.40 27.04 18.54
N THR A 270 16.96 26.17 17.61
CA THR A 270 16.67 26.56 16.24
C THR A 270 15.30 26.06 15.85
N LYS A 271 14.58 26.81 15.02
CA LYS A 271 13.34 26.38 14.44
C LYS A 271 13.63 25.38 13.33
N VAL A 272 13.29 24.11 13.54
CA VAL A 272 13.45 23.00 12.61
C VAL A 272 12.09 22.60 12.07
N ARG A 273 11.98 22.46 10.76
CA ARG A 273 10.77 21.94 10.13
C ARG A 273 10.74 20.43 10.26
N VAL A 274 9.76 19.89 10.98
CA VAL A 274 9.40 18.49 10.97
C VAL A 274 8.32 18.29 9.91
N SER A 275 8.46 17.28 9.04
CA SER A 275 7.51 17.07 7.95
C SER A 275 7.30 15.59 7.68
N GLY A 276 6.18 15.24 7.05
CA GLY A 276 5.85 13.89 6.72
C GLY A 276 4.57 13.76 5.89
N ALA A 277 4.07 12.56 5.83
CA ALA A 277 2.82 12.22 5.15
C ALA A 277 1.90 11.40 6.05
N ALA A 278 0.59 11.52 5.81
CA ALA A 278 -0.43 10.75 6.51
C ALA A 278 -1.50 10.27 5.51
N TRP A 279 -2.05 9.08 5.73
CA TRP A 279 -3.05 8.47 4.85
C TRP A 279 -4.01 7.55 5.61
N ALA A 280 -5.14 7.26 4.98
CA ALA A 280 -6.16 6.35 5.48
C ALA A 280 -6.89 5.66 4.31
N CYS A 281 -7.83 4.76 4.61
CA CYS A 281 -8.75 4.19 3.64
C CYS A 281 -10.08 4.93 3.66
N ASP A 282 -10.58 5.29 2.47
CA ASP A 282 -11.92 5.85 2.24
C ASP A 282 -12.28 7.02 3.20
N ALA A 283 -11.28 7.77 3.66
CA ALA A 283 -11.44 8.90 4.57
C ALA A 283 -10.30 9.90 4.39
N GLU A 284 -10.59 11.17 4.60
CA GLU A 284 -9.59 12.23 4.60
C GLU A 284 -8.83 12.26 5.92
N ILE A 285 -7.59 12.71 5.90
CA ILE A 285 -6.86 13.00 7.12
C ILE A 285 -7.39 14.30 7.71
N ALA A 286 -8.04 14.20 8.86
CA ALA A 286 -8.60 15.33 9.57
C ALA A 286 -7.57 16.06 10.44
N LYS A 287 -6.60 15.30 11.00
CA LYS A 287 -5.62 15.84 11.95
C LYS A 287 -4.34 15.03 11.93
N VAL A 288 -3.21 15.69 12.06
CA VAL A 288 -1.92 15.11 12.43
C VAL A 288 -1.39 15.83 13.65
N GLU A 289 -0.94 15.10 14.64
CA GLU A 289 -0.31 15.62 15.86
C GLU A 289 1.12 15.14 15.93
N LEU A 290 2.01 16.02 16.39
CA LEU A 290 3.40 15.71 16.67
C LEU A 290 3.68 15.83 18.16
N SER A 291 4.33 14.82 18.71
CA SER A 291 5.02 14.88 19.99
C SER A 291 6.52 15.02 19.76
N THR A 292 7.18 15.88 20.51
CA THR A 292 8.64 16.05 20.53
C THR A 292 9.28 15.67 21.86
N ASP A 293 8.52 15.02 22.73
CA ASP A 293 8.85 14.64 24.11
C ASP A 293 8.42 13.22 24.44
N ALA A 294 8.59 12.30 23.49
CA ALA A 294 8.28 10.88 23.63
C ALA A 294 6.79 10.57 23.96
N GLY A 295 5.86 11.42 23.50
CA GLY A 295 4.42 11.22 23.68
C GLY A 295 3.84 11.90 24.91
N ALA A 296 4.63 12.68 25.68
CA ALA A 296 4.13 13.37 26.86
C ALA A 296 3.17 14.51 26.50
N THR A 297 3.48 15.27 25.47
CA THR A 297 2.60 16.32 24.93
C THR A 297 2.41 16.18 23.42
N TRP A 298 1.27 16.68 22.92
CA TRP A 298 0.90 16.62 21.51
C TRP A 298 0.51 17.99 20.99
N ASN A 299 1.00 18.33 19.82
CA ASN A 299 0.73 19.58 19.15
C ASN A 299 0.22 19.33 17.73
N ASP A 300 -0.76 20.12 17.31
CA ASP A 300 -1.31 20.01 15.97
C ASP A 300 -0.30 20.41 14.90
N ALA A 301 -0.07 19.52 13.94
CA ALA A 301 0.70 19.82 12.75
C ALA A 301 -0.18 20.48 11.69
N LYS A 302 0.42 21.30 10.85
CA LYS A 302 -0.25 21.94 9.72
C LYS A 302 -0.38 20.95 8.55
N LEU A 303 -1.60 20.68 8.13
CA LEU A 303 -1.89 19.91 6.92
C LEU A 303 -1.65 20.77 5.67
N LEU A 304 -1.02 20.19 4.65
CA LEU A 304 -0.64 20.87 3.41
C LEU A 304 -1.52 20.43 2.22
N GLY A 305 -1.72 21.34 1.27
CA GLY A 305 -2.47 21.09 0.04
C GLY A 305 -3.96 20.82 0.27
N GLU A 306 -4.63 20.26 -0.73
CA GLU A 306 -6.04 19.87 -0.67
C GLU A 306 -6.20 18.46 -0.08
N SER A 307 -7.35 18.19 0.52
CA SER A 307 -7.68 16.89 1.07
C SER A 307 -8.16 15.94 -0.03
N ASN A 308 -7.80 14.66 0.09
CA ASN A 308 -8.22 13.60 -0.82
C ASN A 308 -8.32 12.28 -0.04
N SER A 309 -9.47 11.62 -0.09
CA SER A 309 -9.72 10.37 0.64
C SER A 309 -8.92 9.16 0.13
N ASN A 310 -8.38 9.25 -1.10
CA ASN A 310 -7.63 8.16 -1.74
C ASN A 310 -6.13 8.44 -1.85
N ALA A 311 -5.68 9.63 -1.42
CA ALA A 311 -4.28 10.03 -1.48
C ALA A 311 -3.79 10.54 -0.14
N TRP A 312 -2.49 10.41 0.09
CA TRP A 312 -1.89 10.90 1.32
C TRP A 312 -2.03 12.41 1.48
N ARG A 313 -1.94 12.89 2.72
CA ARG A 313 -1.87 14.28 3.09
C ARG A 313 -0.49 14.59 3.59
N LEU A 314 0.20 15.54 2.98
CA LEU A 314 1.45 16.05 3.52
C LEU A 314 1.17 16.94 4.72
N TRP A 315 2.10 16.98 5.67
CA TRP A 315 2.01 17.80 6.87
C TRP A 315 3.37 18.36 7.30
N GLU A 316 3.35 19.45 8.05
CA GLU A 316 4.55 20.08 8.61
C GLU A 316 4.30 20.62 10.01
N PHE A 317 5.36 20.70 10.80
CA PHE A 317 5.37 21.30 12.12
C PHE A 317 6.69 22.07 12.34
N ASP A 318 6.60 23.30 12.83
CA ASP A 318 7.74 24.13 13.19
C ASP A 318 8.17 23.82 14.63
N TRP A 319 9.17 22.97 14.79
CA TRP A 319 9.71 22.57 16.09
C TRP A 319 10.85 23.48 16.51
N LEU A 320 10.71 24.18 17.68
CA LEU A 320 11.82 24.85 18.32
C LEU A 320 12.62 23.82 19.13
N THR A 321 13.83 23.51 18.67
CA THR A 321 14.69 22.51 19.32
C THR A 321 15.15 22.98 20.71
N PRO A 322 15.44 22.05 21.65
CA PRO A 322 15.92 22.38 23.00
C PRO A 322 17.20 23.21 23.03
N LEU A 323 17.39 23.90 24.15
CA LEU A 323 18.61 24.65 24.44
C LEU A 323 19.80 23.77 24.84
N GLN A 324 19.53 22.52 25.25
CA GLN A 324 20.52 21.56 25.69
C GLN A 324 20.72 20.45 24.63
N PRO A 325 21.97 20.02 24.38
CA PRO A 325 22.22 18.91 23.49
C PRO A 325 21.67 17.59 24.06
N GLY A 326 21.30 16.67 23.17
CA GLY A 326 20.84 15.34 23.57
C GLY A 326 19.87 14.74 22.57
N LYS A 327 19.48 13.50 22.83
CA LYS A 327 18.49 12.77 22.05
C LYS A 327 17.10 13.29 22.33
N GLN A 328 16.31 13.44 21.28
CA GLN A 328 14.89 13.76 21.33
C GLN A 328 14.09 12.70 20.57
N THR A 329 12.96 12.32 21.13
CA THR A 329 12.06 11.34 20.50
C THR A 329 10.86 12.06 19.90
N LEU A 330 10.72 11.94 18.58
CA LEU A 330 9.60 12.49 17.83
C LEU A 330 8.60 11.39 17.49
N ILE A 331 7.30 11.68 17.63
CA ILE A 331 6.22 10.74 17.31
C ILE A 331 5.12 11.49 16.56
N ALA A 332 4.74 11.02 15.38
CA ALA A 332 3.58 11.54 14.67
C ALA A 332 2.36 10.63 14.87
N ARG A 333 1.15 11.22 14.90
CA ARG A 333 -0.12 10.51 15.01
C ARG A 333 -1.16 11.16 14.11
N ALA A 334 -1.79 10.35 13.25
CA ALA A 334 -2.91 10.80 12.42
C ALA A 334 -4.27 10.38 13.00
N THR A 335 -5.26 11.23 12.75
CA THR A 335 -6.69 10.92 12.91
C THR A 335 -7.40 11.26 11.62
N ASP A 336 -8.24 10.37 11.12
CA ASP A 336 -9.03 10.58 9.91
C ASP A 336 -10.40 11.22 10.19
N SER A 337 -11.12 11.56 9.12
CA SER A 337 -12.43 12.22 9.18
C SER A 337 -13.55 11.36 9.79
N LEU A 338 -13.31 10.04 9.96
CA LEU A 338 -14.22 9.13 10.64
C LEU A 338 -13.86 8.94 12.12
N GLY A 339 -12.83 9.65 12.61
CA GLY A 339 -12.37 9.58 14.00
C GLY A 339 -11.46 8.39 14.30
N ARG A 340 -11.03 7.60 13.31
CA ARG A 340 -10.07 6.53 13.50
C ARG A 340 -8.69 7.13 13.71
N THR A 341 -7.95 6.64 14.70
CA THR A 341 -6.60 7.13 15.02
C THR A 341 -5.61 5.97 15.12
N GLN A 342 -4.33 6.27 14.96
CA GLN A 342 -3.27 5.27 15.10
C GLN A 342 -3.21 4.74 16.54
N PRO A 343 -3.13 3.41 16.73
CA PRO A 343 -2.98 2.82 18.05
C PRO A 343 -1.56 3.05 18.60
N LEU A 344 -1.47 3.20 19.92
CA LEU A 344 -0.17 3.33 20.61
C LEU A 344 0.67 2.05 20.48
N HIS A 345 0.02 0.90 20.53
CA HIS A 345 0.66 -0.41 20.50
C HIS A 345 0.18 -1.23 19.31
N ARG A 346 1.08 -2.10 18.86
CA ARG A 346 0.78 -3.03 17.79
C ARG A 346 -0.28 -4.04 18.21
N ASP A 347 -1.20 -4.34 17.29
CA ASP A 347 -2.09 -5.48 17.38
C ASP A 347 -1.32 -6.77 17.01
N PRO A 348 -1.13 -7.73 17.94
CA PRO A 348 -0.37 -8.95 17.68
C PRO A 348 -1.02 -9.86 16.64
N ASP A 349 -2.35 -9.78 16.45
CA ASP A 349 -3.09 -10.59 15.48
C ASP A 349 -2.81 -10.19 14.02
N ARG A 350 -2.18 -9.03 13.82
CA ARG A 350 -1.73 -8.55 12.50
C ARG A 350 -0.44 -9.22 12.02
N GLU A 351 0.23 -9.97 12.90
CA GLU A 351 1.48 -10.71 12.60
C GLU A 351 2.53 -9.87 11.87
N THR A 352 2.64 -10.02 10.53
CA THR A 352 3.67 -9.40 9.69
C THR A 352 3.13 -8.24 8.81
N TYR A 353 1.84 -7.88 8.94
CA TYR A 353 1.17 -6.91 8.09
C TYR A 353 0.47 -5.80 8.89
N MET A 354 -0.05 -4.78 8.18
CA MET A 354 -0.87 -3.71 8.75
C MET A 354 -0.19 -3.02 9.94
N ILE A 355 1.09 -2.65 9.78
CA ILE A 355 1.88 -2.02 10.84
C ILE A 355 1.54 -0.53 10.86
N ASN A 356 0.61 -0.14 11.73
CA ASN A 356 0.13 1.24 11.85
C ASN A 356 0.21 1.83 13.27
N HIS A 357 0.78 1.11 14.24
CA HIS A 357 1.02 1.66 15.56
C HIS A 357 2.05 2.80 15.51
N LEU A 358 2.05 3.63 16.54
CA LEU A 358 2.98 4.77 16.61
C LEU A 358 4.43 4.30 16.56
N LEU A 359 5.21 4.87 15.64
CA LEU A 359 6.64 4.61 15.49
C LEU A 359 7.41 5.85 15.92
N PRO A 360 8.05 5.82 17.10
CA PRO A 360 8.95 6.89 17.52
C PRO A 360 10.22 6.88 16.67
N ILE A 361 10.75 8.07 16.36
CA ILE A 361 12.08 8.25 15.82
C ILE A 361 12.95 9.04 16.80
N GLU A 362 14.23 8.69 16.90
CA GLU A 362 15.21 9.45 17.68
C GLU A 362 16.00 10.40 16.78
N VAL A 363 16.16 11.64 17.18
CA VAL A 363 17.02 12.64 16.54
C VAL A 363 18.03 13.18 17.55
N GLU A 364 19.20 13.63 17.07
CA GLU A 364 20.25 14.17 17.93
C GLU A 364 20.28 15.70 17.83
N VAL A 365 19.97 16.38 18.93
CA VAL A 365 20.06 17.84 19.01
C VAL A 365 21.48 18.23 19.40
N ARG A 366 22.22 18.99 18.55
CA ARG A 366 23.62 19.38 18.78
C ARG A 366 24.03 20.70 18.10
#